data_535c80e41a7b272b3d91c2467f2ad1b2
#
_entry.id   535c80e41a7b272b3d91c2467f2ad1b2
#
_cell.length_a   1.000
_cell.length_b   1.000
_cell.length_c   1.000
_cell.angle_alpha   90.00
_cell.angle_beta   90.00
_cell.angle_gamma   90.00
#
_symmetry.space_group_name_H-M   'P 1'
#
loop_
_entity.id
_entity.type
_entity.pdbx_description
1 polymer ?
#
loop_
_entity_poly.entity_id
_entity_poly.type
_entity_poly.pdbx_seq_one_letter_code
_entity_poly.pdbx_strand_id
1 'polypeptide(L)'
;MHYSAAADRYQSDMIYRRTGRSGIDLPAISLGLWHNFGGRDVYENGRAILRRAFDLGVTHFDLANNYGPPAGSAEENFGRIMASDFRPYRDEMIISSKAGWDMWPGPYGGIGGSRKYLIASLDQSLKRMGLDYVDIFYSHRVDATTPLEETMGALAHLHRQGKALYVGISSYSPELTLKAAAILKEERVPLFIHQPNYNMFNRWIENGLLDTLDELGTGCIVFSPLAQGLLTSRYLKGIPEGARANQGGSLKASAENEELLGRIRALSAIAERRGQTLAQMAIAWTLRDPRVTSSLIGASSVAQLENSLGALKGLEFSAEELAEIDQYAHDGGTDWWKSSTSL
;
A
#
# COMPACT_ATOMS: atom_id res chain seq x y z
N MET A 1 -0.83 23.98 20.23
CA MET A 1 0.12 24.48 19.21
C MET A 1 -0.34 24.00 17.86
N HIS A 2 -0.35 24.87 16.86
CA HIS A 2 -0.57 24.45 15.48
C HIS A 2 0.63 23.64 15.00
N TYR A 3 0.38 22.56 14.24
CA TYR A 3 1.44 21.80 13.58
C TYR A 3 2.11 22.69 12.52
N SER A 4 3.42 22.65 12.50
CA SER A 4 4.24 23.21 11.43
C SER A 4 5.17 22.10 10.95
N ALA A 5 5.11 21.77 9.66
CA ALA A 5 5.96 20.74 9.09
C ALA A 5 7.43 21.12 9.17
N ALA A 6 8.31 20.13 9.32
CA ALA A 6 9.75 20.32 9.31
C ALA A 6 10.22 21.03 8.03
N ALA A 7 10.99 22.10 8.17
CA ALA A 7 11.45 22.90 7.01
C ALA A 7 12.40 22.10 6.11
N ASP A 8 13.12 21.15 6.67
CA ASP A 8 14.10 20.28 6.02
C ASP A 8 13.55 18.92 5.60
N ARG A 9 12.22 18.71 5.62
CA ARG A 9 11.58 17.42 5.32
C ARG A 9 11.97 16.79 3.99
N TYR A 10 12.33 17.59 3.01
CA TYR A 10 12.80 17.14 1.69
C TYR A 10 14.33 16.99 1.60
N GLN A 11 15.05 17.22 2.70
CA GLN A 11 16.50 16.98 2.83
C GLN A 11 16.80 15.68 3.62
N SER A 12 15.75 14.88 3.90
CA SER A 12 15.85 13.57 4.55
C SER A 12 16.47 12.52 3.60
N ASP A 13 16.65 11.28 4.08
CA ASP A 13 17.07 10.15 3.25
C ASP A 13 16.00 9.69 2.24
N MET A 14 14.81 10.35 2.19
CA MET A 14 13.74 9.96 1.30
C MET A 14 14.12 10.13 -0.17
N ILE A 15 13.90 9.08 -0.93
CA ILE A 15 14.11 9.04 -2.38
C ILE A 15 12.74 9.10 -3.06
N TYR A 16 12.63 9.89 -4.11
CA TYR A 16 11.42 9.98 -4.93
C TYR A 16 11.65 9.28 -6.26
N ARG A 17 10.74 8.38 -6.63
CA ARG A 17 10.83 7.54 -7.83
C ARG A 17 9.72 7.88 -8.81
N ARG A 18 10.05 8.00 -10.07
CA ARG A 18 9.09 8.26 -11.15
C ARG A 18 8.02 7.17 -11.19
N THR A 19 6.75 7.57 -11.24
CA THR A 19 5.61 6.66 -11.36
C THR A 19 5.35 6.37 -12.83
N GLY A 20 5.93 5.30 -13.35
CA GLY A 20 5.87 4.95 -14.76
C GLY A 20 6.28 6.10 -15.68
N ARG A 21 5.49 6.38 -16.72
CA ARG A 21 5.71 7.48 -17.67
C ARG A 21 4.92 8.75 -17.34
N SER A 22 4.49 8.89 -16.09
CA SER A 22 3.75 10.08 -15.65
C SER A 22 4.69 11.24 -15.26
N GLY A 23 4.11 12.39 -14.93
CA GLY A 23 4.83 13.54 -14.38
C GLY A 23 5.01 13.49 -12.86
N ILE A 24 4.58 12.41 -12.16
CA ILE A 24 4.57 12.31 -10.71
C ILE A 24 5.67 11.38 -10.22
N ASP A 25 6.39 11.83 -9.19
CA ASP A 25 7.29 11.01 -8.39
C ASP A 25 6.63 10.66 -7.06
N LEU A 26 6.68 9.38 -6.67
CA LEU A 26 6.24 8.94 -5.35
C LEU A 26 7.45 8.73 -4.43
N PRO A 27 7.29 8.92 -3.11
CA PRO A 27 8.33 8.54 -2.16
C PRO A 27 8.57 7.03 -2.25
N ALA A 28 9.82 6.60 -2.16
CA ALA A 28 10.17 5.17 -2.22
C ALA A 28 9.49 4.35 -1.10
N ILE A 29 9.11 5.01 -0.01
CA ILE A 29 8.27 4.43 1.05
C ILE A 29 7.05 5.32 1.26
N SER A 30 5.86 4.72 1.11
CA SER A 30 4.55 5.35 1.34
C SER A 30 3.91 4.83 2.61
N LEU A 31 3.01 5.59 3.23
CA LEU A 31 2.31 5.20 4.45
C LEU A 31 0.87 4.78 4.18
N GLY A 32 0.54 3.52 4.50
CA GLY A 32 -0.80 2.95 4.44
C GLY A 32 -1.55 3.10 5.77
N LEU A 33 -2.80 3.50 5.69
CA LEU A 33 -3.63 3.80 6.86
C LEU A 33 -4.71 2.72 7.11
N TRP A 34 -4.41 1.47 6.80
CA TRP A 34 -5.37 0.37 7.01
C TRP A 34 -5.60 0.06 8.50
N HIS A 35 -4.52 -0.13 9.27
CA HIS A 35 -4.56 -0.41 10.70
C HIS A 35 -3.94 0.74 11.48
N ASN A 36 -4.35 0.90 12.75
CA ASN A 36 -3.87 1.91 13.70
C ASN A 36 -4.35 3.35 13.43
N PHE A 37 -5.26 3.54 12.47
CA PHE A 37 -5.80 4.85 12.11
C PHE A 37 -7.34 4.90 12.16
N GLY A 38 -7.99 3.79 12.52
CA GLY A 38 -9.45 3.69 12.59
C GLY A 38 -10.06 4.28 13.86
N GLY A 39 -11.39 4.15 13.97
CA GLY A 39 -12.14 4.72 15.09
C GLY A 39 -11.95 3.98 16.43
N ARG A 40 -11.34 2.79 16.42
CA ARG A 40 -10.99 2.03 17.63
C ARG A 40 -9.55 2.27 18.09
N ASP A 41 -8.77 2.99 17.29
CA ASP A 41 -7.36 3.27 17.59
C ASP A 41 -7.23 4.60 18.34
N VAL A 42 -6.08 4.79 18.99
CA VAL A 42 -5.78 6.04 19.68
C VAL A 42 -5.48 7.13 18.65
N TYR A 43 -6.40 8.06 18.47
CA TYR A 43 -6.32 9.14 17.48
C TYR A 43 -4.99 9.90 17.51
N GLU A 44 -4.52 10.30 18.70
CA GLU A 44 -3.28 11.08 18.85
C GLU A 44 -2.03 10.29 18.43
N ASN A 45 -2.06 8.95 18.55
CA ASN A 45 -0.97 8.10 18.04
C ASN A 45 -0.94 8.12 16.50
N GLY A 46 -2.08 7.93 15.86
CA GLY A 46 -2.18 8.03 14.38
C GLY A 46 -1.75 9.42 13.87
N ARG A 47 -2.19 10.47 14.57
CA ARG A 47 -1.81 11.85 14.27
C ARG A 47 -0.30 12.08 14.40
N ALA A 48 0.33 11.55 15.45
CA ALA A 48 1.78 11.65 15.65
C ALA A 48 2.56 10.92 14.55
N ILE A 49 2.09 9.73 14.13
CA ILE A 49 2.69 8.96 13.04
C ILE A 49 2.61 9.74 11.73
N LEU A 50 1.43 10.29 11.39
CA LEU A 50 1.23 11.06 10.15
C LEU A 50 2.12 12.32 10.09
N ARG A 51 2.17 13.09 11.18
CA ARG A 51 3.06 14.26 11.29
C ARG A 51 4.51 13.88 11.09
N ARG A 52 4.97 12.85 11.80
CA ARG A 52 6.36 12.40 11.70
C ARG A 52 6.70 11.84 10.32
N ALA A 53 5.76 11.13 9.68
CA ALA A 53 5.95 10.65 8.32
C ALA A 53 6.17 11.82 7.35
N PHE A 54 5.32 12.84 7.42
CA PHE A 54 5.45 14.03 6.58
C PHE A 54 6.74 14.80 6.86
N ASP A 55 7.11 14.96 8.14
CA ASP A 55 8.38 15.59 8.55
C ASP A 55 9.64 14.84 8.05
N LEU A 56 9.49 13.56 7.71
CA LEU A 56 10.55 12.70 7.16
C LEU A 56 10.45 12.51 5.63
N GLY A 57 9.62 13.30 4.94
CA GLY A 57 9.52 13.29 3.48
C GLY A 57 8.56 12.25 2.91
N VAL A 58 7.75 11.57 3.72
CA VAL A 58 6.66 10.73 3.22
C VAL A 58 5.54 11.64 2.73
N THR A 59 5.37 11.73 1.42
CA THR A 59 4.34 12.58 0.80
C THR A 59 3.11 11.81 0.36
N HIS A 60 3.15 10.48 0.32
CA HIS A 60 2.01 9.65 -0.10
C HIS A 60 1.36 8.93 1.07
N PHE A 61 0.05 9.17 1.25
CA PHE A 61 -0.82 8.58 2.26
C PHE A 61 -1.93 7.78 1.56
N ASP A 62 -1.97 6.47 1.84
CA ASP A 62 -2.84 5.54 1.14
C ASP A 62 -3.97 5.02 2.03
N LEU A 63 -5.21 5.30 1.62
CA LEU A 63 -6.44 4.91 2.30
C LEU A 63 -7.28 3.95 1.44
N ALA A 64 -8.41 3.56 1.97
CA ALA A 64 -9.53 2.96 1.26
C ALA A 64 -10.84 3.26 2.01
N ASN A 65 -11.95 3.24 1.28
CA ASN A 65 -13.26 3.55 1.84
C ASN A 65 -13.64 2.65 3.03
N ASN A 66 -13.16 1.39 3.05
CA ASN A 66 -13.47 0.41 4.09
C ASN A 66 -12.43 0.34 5.23
N TYR A 67 -11.38 1.17 5.22
CA TYR A 67 -10.35 1.13 6.27
C TYR A 67 -10.88 1.61 7.63
N GLY A 68 -10.42 0.94 8.68
CA GLY A 68 -10.84 1.12 10.06
C GLY A 68 -10.35 -0.02 10.93
N PRO A 69 -11.13 -0.60 11.86
CA PRO A 69 -12.59 -0.49 12.07
C PRO A 69 -13.05 0.77 12.82
N PRO A 70 -14.36 1.12 12.73
CA PRO A 70 -15.30 0.66 11.71
C PRO A 70 -14.96 1.15 10.32
N ALA A 71 -15.55 0.54 9.28
CA ALA A 71 -15.31 0.93 7.89
C ALA A 71 -15.57 2.42 7.66
N GLY A 72 -14.64 3.12 7.00
CA GLY A 72 -14.68 4.56 6.77
C GLY A 72 -14.00 5.40 7.85
N SER A 73 -13.78 4.86 9.06
CA SER A 73 -13.25 5.65 10.18
C SER A 73 -11.79 6.07 10.01
N ALA A 74 -11.00 5.35 9.23
CA ALA A 74 -9.64 5.78 8.89
C ALA A 74 -9.66 7.07 8.05
N GLU A 75 -10.57 7.15 7.06
CA GLU A 75 -10.76 8.37 6.27
C GLU A 75 -11.32 9.52 7.11
N GLU A 76 -12.23 9.27 8.06
CA GLU A 76 -12.75 10.29 8.99
C GLU A 76 -11.64 10.85 9.88
N ASN A 77 -10.82 9.99 10.47
CA ASN A 77 -9.68 10.43 11.30
C ASN A 77 -8.64 11.19 10.46
N PHE A 78 -8.33 10.69 9.26
CA PHE A 78 -7.45 11.40 8.34
C PHE A 78 -8.00 12.77 7.98
N GLY A 79 -9.30 12.91 7.69
CA GLY A 79 -9.96 14.18 7.40
C GLY A 79 -9.84 15.17 8.55
N ARG A 80 -9.99 14.74 9.80
CA ARG A 80 -9.77 15.56 10.99
C ARG A 80 -8.34 16.06 11.10
N ILE A 81 -7.36 15.19 10.79
CA ILE A 81 -5.93 15.55 10.81
C ILE A 81 -5.61 16.50 9.63
N MET A 82 -6.17 16.25 8.44
CA MET A 82 -6.06 17.17 7.32
C MET A 82 -6.55 18.57 7.69
N ALA A 83 -7.73 18.68 8.30
CA ALA A 83 -8.30 19.97 8.68
C ALA A 83 -7.47 20.72 9.73
N SER A 84 -6.90 20.00 10.71
CA SER A 84 -6.16 20.60 11.83
C SER A 84 -4.67 20.85 11.54
N ASP A 85 -4.04 19.98 10.75
CA ASP A 85 -2.58 19.93 10.62
C ASP A 85 -2.07 20.14 9.19
N PHE A 86 -2.73 19.52 8.20
CA PHE A 86 -2.14 19.38 6.86
C PHE A 86 -2.79 20.25 5.79
N ARG A 87 -3.85 20.96 6.09
CA ARG A 87 -4.54 21.83 5.10
C ARG A 87 -3.59 22.76 4.33
N PRO A 88 -2.59 23.41 4.97
CA PRO A 88 -1.62 24.26 4.27
C PRO A 88 -0.69 23.48 3.33
N TYR A 89 -0.58 22.16 3.49
CA TYR A 89 0.37 21.29 2.77
C TYR A 89 -0.32 20.34 1.78
N ARG A 90 -1.64 20.54 1.50
CA ARG A 90 -2.40 19.64 0.61
C ARG A 90 -1.72 19.41 -0.73
N ASP A 91 -1.18 20.46 -1.33
CA ASP A 91 -0.54 20.40 -2.65
C ASP A 91 0.86 19.74 -2.64
N GLU A 92 1.40 19.51 -1.46
CA GLU A 92 2.65 18.75 -1.26
C GLU A 92 2.40 17.25 -1.03
N MET A 93 1.15 16.82 -1.00
CA MET A 93 0.74 15.46 -0.66
C MET A 93 0.09 14.76 -1.84
N ILE A 94 0.36 13.46 -1.95
CA ILE A 94 -0.41 12.53 -2.75
C ILE A 94 -1.33 11.76 -1.79
N ILE A 95 -2.63 11.89 -1.97
CA ILE A 95 -3.64 11.20 -1.17
C ILE A 95 -4.36 10.23 -2.07
N SER A 96 -4.38 8.96 -1.69
CA SER A 96 -5.09 7.93 -2.43
C SER A 96 -6.21 7.29 -1.61
N SER A 97 -7.27 6.87 -2.28
CA SER A 97 -8.30 6.01 -1.73
C SER A 97 -8.76 4.97 -2.74
N LYS A 98 -9.54 3.99 -2.28
CA LYS A 98 -9.92 2.80 -3.04
C LYS A 98 -11.33 2.36 -2.67
N ALA A 99 -12.00 1.65 -3.58
CA ALA A 99 -13.26 0.98 -3.32
C ALA A 99 -13.30 -0.40 -4.00
N GLY A 100 -13.94 -1.38 -3.35
CA GLY A 100 -14.05 -2.74 -3.85
C GLY A 100 -14.52 -3.77 -2.80
N TRP A 101 -14.62 -3.38 -1.54
CA TRP A 101 -15.04 -4.22 -0.41
C TRP A 101 -16.35 -3.70 0.20
N ASP A 102 -17.00 -4.52 1.03
CA ASP A 102 -18.28 -4.19 1.68
C ASP A 102 -18.23 -2.86 2.44
N MET A 103 -19.19 -1.99 2.18
CA MET A 103 -19.30 -0.68 2.83
C MET A 103 -20.65 -0.39 3.48
N TRP A 104 -21.76 -0.71 2.81
CA TRP A 104 -23.12 -0.50 3.32
C TRP A 104 -24.03 -1.67 2.96
N PRO A 105 -25.11 -1.89 3.71
CA PRO A 105 -26.00 -3.02 3.47
C PRO A 105 -26.77 -2.89 2.15
N GLY A 106 -27.19 -4.03 1.63
CA GLY A 106 -28.00 -4.12 0.42
C GLY A 106 -27.19 -4.43 -0.84
N PRO A 107 -27.85 -4.51 -1.99
CA PRO A 107 -27.24 -5.06 -3.21
C PRO A 107 -26.26 -4.11 -3.91
N TYR A 108 -26.12 -2.86 -3.45
CA TYR A 108 -25.31 -1.84 -4.13
C TYR A 108 -24.10 -1.35 -3.33
N GLY A 109 -23.88 -1.89 -2.14
CA GLY A 109 -22.80 -1.46 -1.23
C GLY A 109 -21.81 -2.56 -0.88
N GLY A 110 -21.91 -3.72 -1.55
CA GLY A 110 -21.10 -4.89 -1.29
C GLY A 110 -19.77 -4.91 -2.06
N ILE A 111 -19.19 -6.13 -2.14
CA ILE A 111 -17.95 -6.37 -2.87
C ILE A 111 -18.22 -6.16 -4.36
N GLY A 112 -17.44 -5.28 -5.00
CA GLY A 112 -17.56 -5.13 -6.45
C GLY A 112 -16.95 -3.88 -7.04
N GLY A 113 -17.08 -3.80 -8.36
CA GLY A 113 -16.55 -2.73 -9.20
C GLY A 113 -17.62 -1.97 -9.99
N SER A 114 -18.92 -2.10 -9.63
CA SER A 114 -19.98 -1.45 -10.37
C SER A 114 -19.83 0.07 -10.38
N ARG A 115 -20.24 0.70 -11.48
CA ARG A 115 -20.25 2.17 -11.63
C ARG A 115 -20.95 2.86 -10.46
N LYS A 116 -22.11 2.35 -10.06
CA LYS A 116 -22.89 2.89 -8.93
C LYS A 116 -22.07 2.87 -7.64
N TYR A 117 -21.42 1.74 -7.34
CA TYR A 117 -20.64 1.55 -6.11
C TYR A 117 -19.38 2.42 -6.09
N LEU A 118 -18.61 2.45 -7.18
CA LEU A 118 -17.37 3.21 -7.24
C LEU A 118 -17.59 4.72 -7.13
N ILE A 119 -18.58 5.27 -7.84
CA ILE A 119 -18.90 6.70 -7.78
C ILE A 119 -19.40 7.08 -6.39
N ALA A 120 -20.35 6.34 -5.82
CA ALA A 120 -20.86 6.60 -4.49
C ALA A 120 -19.75 6.48 -3.43
N SER A 121 -18.84 5.50 -3.58
CA SER A 121 -17.72 5.31 -2.67
C SER A 121 -16.76 6.50 -2.65
N LEU A 122 -16.35 7.00 -3.81
CA LEU A 122 -15.45 8.17 -3.86
C LEU A 122 -16.14 9.42 -3.31
N ASP A 123 -17.41 9.65 -3.61
CA ASP A 123 -18.16 10.78 -3.07
C ASP A 123 -18.23 10.74 -1.52
N GLN A 124 -18.44 9.55 -0.96
CA GLN A 124 -18.41 9.35 0.48
C GLN A 124 -17.00 9.53 1.07
N SER A 125 -15.97 9.02 0.39
CA SER A 125 -14.57 9.15 0.81
C SER A 125 -14.14 10.62 0.86
N LEU A 126 -14.44 11.39 -0.18
CA LEU A 126 -14.18 12.84 -0.24
C LEU A 126 -14.87 13.57 0.92
N LYS A 127 -16.14 13.22 1.21
CA LYS A 127 -16.88 13.81 2.33
C LYS A 127 -16.25 13.48 3.69
N ARG A 128 -15.84 12.22 3.92
CA ARG A 128 -15.18 11.81 5.17
C ARG A 128 -13.84 12.53 5.37
N MET A 129 -13.06 12.65 4.30
CA MET A 129 -11.75 13.30 4.35
C MET A 129 -11.81 14.82 4.30
N GLY A 130 -12.96 15.42 3.93
CA GLY A 130 -13.10 16.86 3.75
C GLY A 130 -12.26 17.39 2.58
N LEU A 131 -12.16 16.62 1.50
CA LEU A 131 -11.38 16.93 0.31
C LEU A 131 -12.28 17.11 -0.92
N ASP A 132 -11.85 17.94 -1.86
CA ASP A 132 -12.54 18.15 -3.14
C ASP A 132 -12.14 17.05 -4.16
N TYR A 133 -10.93 16.48 -4.03
CA TYR A 133 -10.39 15.42 -4.86
C TYR A 133 -9.39 14.55 -4.10
N VAL A 134 -9.17 13.34 -4.58
CA VAL A 134 -8.00 12.51 -4.27
C VAL A 134 -7.02 12.55 -5.44
N ASP A 135 -5.73 12.37 -5.15
CA ASP A 135 -4.73 12.29 -6.21
C ASP A 135 -4.86 10.98 -6.97
N ILE A 136 -5.06 9.86 -6.26
CA ILE A 136 -5.21 8.55 -6.89
C ILE A 136 -6.48 7.85 -6.35
N PHE A 137 -7.30 7.33 -7.26
CA PHE A 137 -8.42 6.46 -6.89
C PHE A 137 -8.29 5.09 -7.54
N TYR A 138 -8.41 4.03 -6.74
CA TYR A 138 -8.21 2.66 -7.20
C TYR A 138 -9.51 1.84 -7.26
N SER A 139 -9.62 0.99 -8.27
CA SER A 139 -10.38 -0.25 -8.13
C SER A 139 -9.59 -1.17 -7.20
N HIS A 140 -10.14 -1.44 -5.99
CA HIS A 140 -9.43 -2.08 -4.88
C HIS A 140 -9.17 -3.57 -5.09
N ARG A 141 -9.98 -4.20 -5.94
CA ARG A 141 -9.89 -5.62 -6.29
C ARG A 141 -10.59 -5.91 -7.61
N VAL A 142 -10.30 -7.07 -8.17
CA VAL A 142 -11.06 -7.62 -9.29
C VAL A 142 -12.49 -7.93 -8.85
N ASP A 143 -13.46 -7.61 -9.70
CA ASP A 143 -14.85 -8.03 -9.57
C ASP A 143 -15.23 -8.92 -10.76
N ALA A 144 -15.37 -10.22 -10.50
CA ALA A 144 -15.75 -11.21 -11.50
C ALA A 144 -17.20 -11.08 -12.02
N THR A 145 -18.03 -10.30 -11.33
CA THR A 145 -19.46 -10.18 -11.60
C THR A 145 -19.83 -8.91 -12.36
N THR A 146 -18.93 -7.94 -12.43
CA THR A 146 -19.10 -6.68 -13.15
C THR A 146 -18.22 -6.66 -14.41
N PRO A 147 -18.76 -6.32 -15.59
CA PRO A 147 -17.95 -6.13 -16.79
C PRO A 147 -16.79 -5.16 -16.52
N LEU A 148 -15.58 -5.51 -16.97
CA LEU A 148 -14.40 -4.70 -16.73
C LEU A 148 -14.51 -3.29 -17.32
N GLU A 149 -15.23 -3.17 -18.45
CA GLU A 149 -15.56 -1.91 -19.11
C GLU A 149 -16.38 -0.98 -18.20
N GLU A 150 -17.30 -1.54 -17.40
CA GLU A 150 -18.09 -0.74 -16.45
C GLU A 150 -17.20 -0.19 -15.35
N THR A 151 -16.35 -1.04 -14.78
CA THR A 151 -15.40 -0.65 -13.72
C THR A 151 -14.42 0.41 -14.20
N MET A 152 -13.76 0.19 -15.34
CA MET A 152 -12.79 1.14 -15.90
C MET A 152 -13.46 2.41 -16.39
N GLY A 153 -14.65 2.31 -16.99
CA GLY A 153 -15.44 3.48 -17.38
C GLY A 153 -15.91 4.31 -16.18
N ALA A 154 -16.14 3.71 -15.00
CA ALA A 154 -16.41 4.45 -13.78
C ALA A 154 -15.18 5.23 -13.30
N LEU A 155 -13.99 4.61 -13.30
CA LEU A 155 -12.74 5.30 -12.95
C LEU A 155 -12.45 6.46 -13.91
N ALA A 156 -12.60 6.24 -15.22
CA ALA A 156 -12.43 7.29 -16.23
C ALA A 156 -13.43 8.44 -16.04
N HIS A 157 -14.67 8.15 -15.66
CA HIS A 157 -15.66 9.17 -15.36
C HIS A 157 -15.25 10.04 -14.16
N LEU A 158 -14.81 9.42 -13.04
CA LEU A 158 -14.35 10.12 -11.85
C LEU A 158 -13.11 11.00 -12.13
N HIS A 159 -12.21 10.52 -12.99
CA HIS A 159 -11.08 11.31 -13.47
C HIS A 159 -11.55 12.56 -14.25
N ARG A 160 -12.48 12.41 -15.20
CA ARG A 160 -13.01 13.54 -15.97
C ARG A 160 -13.77 14.55 -15.10
N GLN A 161 -14.37 14.12 -14.00
CA GLN A 161 -14.99 15.01 -13.03
C GLN A 161 -13.97 15.78 -12.16
N GLY A 162 -12.68 15.45 -12.24
CA GLY A 162 -11.64 16.02 -11.40
C GLY A 162 -11.69 15.55 -9.95
N LYS A 163 -12.46 14.50 -9.64
CA LYS A 163 -12.53 13.91 -8.30
C LYS A 163 -11.37 12.97 -7.99
N ALA A 164 -10.72 12.44 -9.03
CA ALA A 164 -9.48 11.70 -8.98
C ALA A 164 -8.55 12.22 -10.07
N LEU A 165 -7.35 12.67 -9.70
CA LEU A 165 -6.39 13.17 -10.71
C LEU A 165 -5.80 12.03 -11.53
N TYR A 166 -5.59 10.88 -10.88
CA TYR A 166 -5.07 9.66 -11.48
C TYR A 166 -5.92 8.46 -11.07
N VAL A 167 -5.91 7.41 -11.89
CA VAL A 167 -6.63 6.17 -11.60
C VAL A 167 -5.67 4.99 -11.53
N GLY A 168 -5.97 4.07 -10.62
CA GLY A 168 -5.20 2.86 -10.39
C GLY A 168 -6.05 1.62 -10.25
N ILE A 169 -5.39 0.48 -10.23
CA ILE A 169 -5.97 -0.84 -9.94
C ILE A 169 -5.16 -1.53 -8.86
N SER A 170 -5.75 -2.48 -8.17
CA SER A 170 -5.06 -3.26 -7.13
C SER A 170 -5.32 -4.75 -7.32
N SER A 171 -4.25 -5.56 -7.23
CA SER A 171 -4.31 -7.03 -7.26
C SER A 171 -4.87 -7.64 -8.56
N TYR A 172 -4.74 -6.98 -9.69
CA TYR A 172 -5.10 -7.52 -11.00
C TYR A 172 -3.98 -8.41 -11.55
N SER A 173 -4.32 -9.51 -12.21
CA SER A 173 -3.34 -10.33 -12.95
C SER A 173 -2.70 -9.55 -14.10
N PRO A 174 -1.56 -10.00 -14.65
CA PRO A 174 -0.97 -9.35 -15.84
C PRO A 174 -1.96 -9.21 -16.99
N GLU A 175 -2.73 -10.27 -17.29
CA GLU A 175 -3.76 -10.24 -18.35
C GLU A 175 -4.84 -9.22 -18.10
N LEU A 176 -5.38 -9.17 -16.87
CA LEU A 176 -6.43 -8.22 -16.51
C LEU A 176 -5.90 -6.79 -16.48
N THR A 177 -4.64 -6.60 -16.10
CA THR A 177 -3.96 -5.31 -16.16
C THR A 177 -3.87 -4.80 -17.59
N LEU A 178 -3.48 -5.65 -18.55
CA LEU A 178 -3.47 -5.29 -19.98
C LEU A 178 -4.86 -4.91 -20.49
N LYS A 179 -5.89 -5.70 -20.15
CA LYS A 179 -7.28 -5.40 -20.54
C LYS A 179 -7.76 -4.09 -19.94
N ALA A 180 -7.53 -3.86 -18.64
CA ALA A 180 -7.91 -2.62 -17.95
C ALA A 180 -7.22 -1.40 -18.58
N ALA A 181 -5.92 -1.51 -18.85
CA ALA A 181 -5.15 -0.44 -19.51
C ALA A 181 -5.65 -0.13 -20.93
N ALA A 182 -6.03 -1.16 -21.70
CA ALA A 182 -6.60 -0.99 -23.04
C ALA A 182 -7.93 -0.22 -23.00
N ILE A 183 -8.85 -0.60 -22.09
CA ILE A 183 -10.14 0.09 -21.91
C ILE A 183 -9.92 1.55 -21.47
N LEU A 184 -9.06 1.78 -20.49
CA LEU A 184 -8.74 3.14 -20.03
C LEU A 184 -8.10 3.98 -21.13
N LYS A 185 -7.28 3.39 -22.01
CA LYS A 185 -6.69 4.07 -23.16
C LYS A 185 -7.75 4.52 -24.18
N GLU A 186 -8.77 3.70 -24.45
CA GLU A 186 -9.93 4.09 -25.27
C GLU A 186 -10.68 5.27 -24.64
N GLU A 187 -10.79 5.30 -23.33
CA GLU A 187 -11.34 6.41 -22.55
C GLU A 187 -10.39 7.63 -22.45
N ARG A 188 -9.19 7.58 -23.05
CA ARG A 188 -8.14 8.60 -22.99
C ARG A 188 -7.68 8.92 -21.56
N VAL A 189 -7.72 7.94 -20.67
CA VAL A 189 -7.24 8.01 -19.29
C VAL A 189 -6.13 6.97 -19.15
N PRO A 190 -4.87 7.34 -18.92
CA PRO A 190 -3.82 6.35 -18.72
C PRO A 190 -4.01 5.60 -17.41
N LEU A 191 -3.73 4.29 -17.39
CA LEU A 191 -3.57 3.54 -16.16
C LEU A 191 -2.29 4.03 -15.47
N PHE A 192 -2.46 4.77 -14.37
CA PHE A 192 -1.35 5.45 -13.69
C PHE A 192 -0.50 4.49 -12.85
N ILE A 193 -1.15 3.63 -12.06
CA ILE A 193 -0.46 2.82 -11.05
C ILE A 193 -1.21 1.52 -10.76
N HIS A 194 -0.46 0.46 -10.42
CA HIS A 194 -0.97 -0.81 -9.92
C HIS A 194 -0.46 -1.05 -8.50
N GLN A 195 -1.35 -1.50 -7.60
CA GLN A 195 -1.00 -1.80 -6.20
C GLN A 195 -1.15 -3.31 -5.92
N PRO A 196 -0.10 -4.15 -6.06
CA PRO A 196 -0.12 -5.57 -5.73
C PRO A 196 0.46 -5.88 -4.36
N ASN A 197 0.12 -7.06 -3.81
CA ASN A 197 0.83 -7.66 -2.69
C ASN A 197 2.22 -8.17 -3.15
N TYR A 198 3.28 -7.78 -2.43
CA TYR A 198 4.63 -8.23 -2.73
C TYR A 198 5.52 -8.22 -1.48
N ASN A 199 6.19 -9.32 -1.24
CA ASN A 199 7.20 -9.46 -0.20
C ASN A 199 8.04 -10.73 -0.46
N MET A 200 9.04 -11.00 0.37
CA MET A 200 9.95 -12.15 0.25
C MET A 200 9.23 -13.51 0.22
N PHE A 201 8.01 -13.60 0.78
CA PHE A 201 7.21 -14.84 0.82
C PHE A 201 6.03 -14.84 -0.15
N ASN A 202 5.88 -13.80 -0.94
CA ASN A 202 4.88 -13.69 -2.00
C ASN A 202 5.47 -12.89 -3.17
N ARG A 203 5.95 -13.57 -4.18
CA ARG A 203 6.74 -13.03 -5.31
C ARG A 203 6.00 -13.07 -6.65
N TRP A 204 4.70 -13.29 -6.64
CA TRP A 204 3.90 -13.51 -7.85
C TRP A 204 4.03 -12.41 -8.92
N ILE A 205 4.31 -11.16 -8.52
CA ILE A 205 4.44 -10.04 -9.46
C ILE A 205 5.67 -10.14 -10.36
N GLU A 206 6.69 -10.91 -9.96
CA GLU A 206 7.88 -11.17 -10.76
C GLU A 206 7.56 -12.06 -11.98
N ASN A 207 6.43 -12.77 -11.96
CA ASN A 207 5.96 -13.64 -13.02
C ASN A 207 5.11 -12.87 -14.05
N GLY A 208 5.71 -11.86 -14.68
CA GLY A 208 5.13 -11.12 -15.81
C GLY A 208 4.40 -9.82 -15.46
N LEU A 209 3.98 -9.58 -14.20
CA LEU A 209 3.29 -8.32 -13.87
C LEU A 209 4.23 -7.11 -13.97
N LEU A 210 5.44 -7.21 -13.44
CA LEU A 210 6.42 -6.11 -13.52
C LEU A 210 6.78 -5.78 -14.97
N ASP A 211 6.93 -6.79 -15.84
CA ASP A 211 7.18 -6.57 -17.26
C ASP A 211 5.99 -5.89 -17.94
N THR A 212 4.76 -6.34 -17.65
CA THR A 212 3.53 -5.72 -18.13
C THR A 212 3.43 -4.24 -17.74
N LEU A 213 3.74 -3.91 -16.48
CA LEU A 213 3.66 -2.53 -15.99
C LEU A 213 4.73 -1.63 -16.64
N ASP A 214 5.94 -2.15 -16.84
CA ASP A 214 7.02 -1.43 -17.52
C ASP A 214 6.67 -1.13 -18.98
N GLU A 215 6.16 -2.11 -19.71
CA GLU A 215 5.68 -1.95 -21.10
C GLU A 215 4.57 -0.90 -21.20
N LEU A 216 3.62 -0.92 -20.27
CA LEU A 216 2.53 0.05 -20.22
C LEU A 216 2.99 1.45 -19.77
N GLY A 217 4.15 1.55 -19.11
CA GLY A 217 4.60 2.77 -18.46
C GLY A 217 3.74 3.12 -17.24
N THR A 218 3.26 2.10 -16.54
CA THR A 218 2.42 2.19 -15.33
C THR A 218 3.28 2.00 -14.09
N GLY A 219 3.06 2.81 -13.04
CA GLY A 219 3.77 2.68 -11.77
C GLY A 219 3.36 1.43 -10.98
N CYS A 220 4.24 0.99 -10.08
CA CYS A 220 3.99 -0.14 -9.16
C CYS A 220 4.23 0.30 -7.72
N ILE A 221 3.20 0.23 -6.88
CA ILE A 221 3.32 0.40 -5.43
C ILE A 221 2.93 -0.90 -4.73
N VAL A 222 3.81 -1.44 -3.89
CA VAL A 222 3.60 -2.76 -3.32
C VAL A 222 3.13 -2.69 -1.87
N PHE A 223 2.08 -3.44 -1.53
CA PHE A 223 1.59 -3.52 -0.15
C PHE A 223 2.03 -4.79 0.56
N SER A 224 1.95 -4.79 1.90
CA SER A 224 2.39 -5.88 2.79
C SER A 224 3.86 -6.30 2.61
N PRO A 225 4.82 -5.38 2.50
CA PRO A 225 6.23 -5.72 2.32
C PRO A 225 6.80 -6.55 3.47
N LEU A 226 6.19 -6.47 4.66
CA LEU A 226 6.57 -7.22 5.86
C LEU A 226 5.75 -8.49 6.08
N ALA A 227 4.99 -8.97 5.09
CA ALA A 227 4.12 -10.15 5.21
C ALA A 227 3.29 -10.12 6.51
N GLN A 228 2.58 -9.00 6.77
CA GLN A 228 1.79 -8.73 7.98
C GLN A 228 2.58 -8.83 9.30
N GLY A 229 3.88 -8.63 9.25
CA GLY A 229 4.78 -8.65 10.40
C GLY A 229 5.60 -9.94 10.55
N LEU A 230 5.41 -10.94 9.70
CA LEU A 230 6.25 -12.16 9.68
C LEU A 230 7.72 -11.83 9.37
N LEU A 231 7.97 -10.88 8.48
CA LEU A 231 9.32 -10.40 8.15
C LEU A 231 9.81 -9.33 9.15
N THR A 232 9.62 -9.62 10.44
CA THR A 232 10.14 -8.86 11.57
C THR A 232 10.60 -9.83 12.66
N SER A 233 11.28 -9.34 13.69
CA SER A 233 11.64 -10.16 14.86
C SER A 233 10.44 -10.52 15.75
N ARG A 234 9.24 -10.04 15.43
CA ARG A 234 8.05 -10.10 16.30
C ARG A 234 7.64 -11.51 16.68
N TYR A 235 7.71 -12.46 15.73
CA TYR A 235 7.24 -13.84 15.90
C TYR A 235 8.35 -14.84 16.19
N LEU A 236 9.62 -14.43 16.20
CA LEU A 236 10.76 -15.34 16.40
C LEU A 236 10.80 -16.01 17.79
N LYS A 237 10.14 -15.37 18.77
CA LYS A 237 10.06 -15.86 20.16
C LYS A 237 8.65 -16.33 20.54
N GLY A 238 7.81 -16.64 19.57
CA GLY A 238 6.39 -16.95 19.72
C GLY A 238 5.47 -15.78 19.35
N ILE A 239 4.16 -15.99 19.49
CA ILE A 239 3.16 -14.97 19.16
C ILE A 239 2.99 -14.05 20.38
N PRO A 240 3.35 -12.74 20.30
CA PRO A 240 3.19 -11.83 21.43
C PRO A 240 1.72 -11.59 21.77
N GLU A 241 1.46 -11.27 23.03
CA GLU A 241 0.13 -10.84 23.47
C GLU A 241 -0.33 -9.60 22.66
N GLY A 242 -1.60 -9.59 22.24
CA GLY A 242 -2.15 -8.51 21.40
C GLY A 242 -1.70 -8.51 19.93
N ALA A 243 -0.91 -9.48 19.48
CA ALA A 243 -0.54 -9.60 18.08
C ALA A 243 -1.76 -10.00 17.23
N ARG A 244 -1.79 -9.53 15.96
CA ARG A 244 -2.86 -9.90 14.99
C ARG A 244 -2.98 -11.41 14.81
N ALA A 245 -1.89 -12.16 14.89
CA ALA A 245 -1.90 -13.61 14.83
C ALA A 245 -2.76 -14.26 15.94
N ASN A 246 -3.00 -13.58 17.07
CA ASN A 246 -3.90 -14.06 18.13
C ASN A 246 -5.38 -14.08 17.71
N GLN A 247 -5.74 -13.38 16.62
CA GLN A 247 -7.10 -13.40 16.06
C GLN A 247 -7.38 -14.69 15.26
N GLY A 248 -6.39 -15.58 15.12
CA GLY A 248 -6.52 -16.83 14.39
C GLY A 248 -6.25 -16.71 12.88
N GLY A 249 -6.70 -17.70 12.11
CA GLY A 249 -6.59 -17.72 10.66
C GLY A 249 -5.17 -18.01 10.10
N SER A 250 -4.96 -17.69 8.84
CA SER A 250 -3.74 -18.02 8.10
C SER A 250 -2.48 -17.37 8.69
N LEU A 251 -2.59 -16.16 9.23
CA LEU A 251 -1.45 -15.49 9.87
C LEU A 251 -0.97 -16.23 11.11
N LYS A 252 -1.90 -16.77 11.92
CA LYS A 252 -1.54 -17.60 13.09
C LYS A 252 -0.85 -18.88 12.65
N ALA A 253 -1.42 -19.59 11.68
CA ALA A 253 -0.82 -20.82 11.15
C ALA A 253 0.59 -20.57 10.61
N SER A 254 0.83 -19.47 9.89
CA SER A 254 2.16 -19.08 9.41
C SER A 254 3.12 -18.73 10.53
N ALA A 255 2.65 -18.04 11.58
CA ALA A 255 3.47 -17.66 12.72
C ALA A 255 3.83 -18.85 13.65
N GLU A 256 3.14 -19.99 13.53
CA GLU A 256 3.41 -21.25 14.23
C GLU A 256 4.14 -22.28 13.35
N ASN A 257 4.42 -21.99 12.10
CA ASN A 257 5.10 -22.88 11.16
C ASN A 257 6.63 -22.85 11.38
N GLU A 258 7.20 -23.91 11.93
CA GLU A 258 8.64 -23.99 12.25
C GLU A 258 9.55 -23.93 11.03
N GLU A 259 9.14 -24.44 9.88
CA GLU A 259 9.90 -24.32 8.64
C GLU A 259 9.99 -22.84 8.22
N LEU A 260 8.84 -22.13 8.22
CA LEU A 260 8.79 -20.71 7.89
C LEU A 260 9.58 -19.88 8.92
N LEU A 261 9.47 -20.20 10.20
CA LEU A 261 10.27 -19.54 11.25
C LEU A 261 11.77 -19.78 11.08
N GLY A 262 12.18 -20.97 10.62
CA GLY A 262 13.57 -21.27 10.26
C GLY A 262 14.07 -20.35 9.15
N ARG A 263 13.28 -20.14 8.09
CA ARG A 263 13.58 -19.22 6.99
C ARG A 263 13.68 -17.76 7.47
N ILE A 264 12.77 -17.35 8.36
CA ILE A 264 12.78 -16.00 8.95
C ILE A 264 14.05 -15.77 9.77
N ARG A 265 14.51 -16.78 10.56
CA ARG A 265 15.77 -16.71 11.33
C ARG A 265 16.98 -16.55 10.41
N ALA A 266 17.03 -17.30 9.30
CA ALA A 266 18.10 -17.18 8.31
C ALA A 266 18.12 -15.78 7.65
N LEU A 267 16.96 -15.27 7.22
CA LEU A 267 16.83 -13.91 6.68
C LEU A 267 17.22 -12.84 7.72
N SER A 268 16.90 -13.06 9.00
CA SER A 268 17.30 -12.15 10.08
C SER A 268 18.81 -12.09 10.25
N ALA A 269 19.51 -13.22 10.15
CA ALA A 269 20.96 -13.26 10.22
C ALA A 269 21.63 -12.55 9.03
N ILE A 270 21.01 -12.62 7.83
CA ILE A 270 21.49 -11.84 6.66
C ILE A 270 21.31 -10.35 6.94
N ALA A 271 20.14 -9.93 7.43
CA ALA A 271 19.86 -8.53 7.75
C ALA A 271 20.87 -7.97 8.79
N GLU A 272 21.19 -8.75 9.84
CA GLU A 272 22.16 -8.36 10.86
C GLU A 272 23.55 -8.12 10.26
N ARG A 273 24.02 -8.97 9.34
CA ARG A 273 25.31 -8.77 8.64
C ARG A 273 25.31 -7.51 7.77
N ARG A 274 24.13 -7.10 7.26
CA ARG A 274 23.95 -5.86 6.52
C ARG A 274 23.85 -4.61 7.44
N GLY A 275 23.85 -4.79 8.76
CA GLY A 275 23.59 -3.70 9.71
C GLY A 275 22.15 -3.20 9.69
N GLN A 276 21.21 -4.02 9.23
CA GLN A 276 19.79 -3.71 9.11
C GLN A 276 18.94 -4.59 10.06
N THR A 277 17.78 -4.10 10.46
CA THR A 277 16.75 -5.01 10.99
C THR A 277 16.15 -5.83 9.85
N LEU A 278 15.56 -6.98 10.15
CA LEU A 278 14.86 -7.79 9.14
C LEU A 278 13.78 -6.97 8.40
N ALA A 279 13.04 -6.13 9.13
CA ALA A 279 12.04 -5.24 8.55
C ALA A 279 12.65 -4.26 7.54
N GLN A 280 13.79 -3.65 7.87
CA GLN A 280 14.50 -2.74 6.96
C GLN A 280 14.97 -3.47 5.71
N MET A 281 15.60 -4.64 5.86
CA MET A 281 16.05 -5.45 4.73
C MET A 281 14.86 -5.90 3.85
N ALA A 282 13.75 -6.31 4.44
CA ALA A 282 12.57 -6.75 3.70
C ALA A 282 11.94 -5.61 2.88
N ILE A 283 11.87 -4.40 3.43
CA ILE A 283 11.41 -3.21 2.69
C ILE A 283 12.41 -2.85 1.58
N ALA A 284 13.70 -2.77 1.89
CA ALA A 284 14.75 -2.50 0.90
C ALA A 284 14.72 -3.53 -0.25
N TRP A 285 14.50 -4.81 0.08
CA TRP A 285 14.40 -5.89 -0.90
C TRP A 285 13.22 -5.69 -1.87
N THR A 286 12.06 -5.20 -1.42
CA THR A 286 10.95 -4.90 -2.35
C THR A 286 11.29 -3.77 -3.30
N LEU A 287 12.18 -2.86 -2.91
CA LEU A 287 12.62 -1.71 -3.70
C LEU A 287 13.85 -1.98 -4.58
N ARG A 288 14.43 -3.20 -4.53
CA ARG A 288 15.61 -3.56 -5.33
C ARG A 288 15.37 -3.54 -6.83
N ASP A 289 14.14 -3.83 -7.24
CA ASP A 289 13.73 -3.74 -8.63
C ASP A 289 13.28 -2.28 -8.94
N PRO A 290 13.90 -1.60 -9.90
CA PRO A 290 13.57 -0.21 -10.20
C PRO A 290 12.14 -0.02 -10.73
N ARG A 291 11.47 -1.08 -11.19
CA ARG A 291 10.07 -1.05 -11.63
C ARG A 291 9.09 -0.94 -10.46
N VAL A 292 9.53 -1.25 -9.23
CA VAL A 292 8.76 -0.97 -8.01
C VAL A 292 8.99 0.49 -7.61
N THR A 293 7.98 1.30 -7.79
CA THR A 293 8.01 2.74 -7.51
C THR A 293 8.08 3.01 -6.00
N SER A 294 7.25 2.34 -5.22
CA SER A 294 7.11 2.60 -3.78
C SER A 294 6.74 1.33 -3.00
N SER A 295 7.23 1.23 -1.78
CA SER A 295 6.84 0.21 -0.79
C SER A 295 5.88 0.81 0.22
N LEU A 296 4.66 0.29 0.29
CA LEU A 296 3.60 0.78 1.16
C LEU A 296 3.69 0.09 2.53
N ILE A 297 4.08 0.84 3.55
CA ILE A 297 4.21 0.34 4.91
C ILE A 297 3.03 0.76 5.80
N GLY A 298 2.75 -0.03 6.83
CA GLY A 298 1.94 0.37 7.98
C GLY A 298 2.83 0.67 9.18
N ALA A 299 2.36 1.50 10.12
CA ALA A 299 3.05 1.77 11.36
C ALA A 299 2.06 1.81 12.54
N SER A 300 2.46 1.25 13.69
CA SER A 300 1.70 1.31 14.94
C SER A 300 2.26 2.33 15.93
N SER A 301 3.44 2.89 15.65
CA SER A 301 4.09 3.93 16.44
C SER A 301 5.08 4.73 15.59
N VAL A 302 5.46 5.90 16.08
CA VAL A 302 6.50 6.73 15.45
C VAL A 302 7.82 5.95 15.36
N ALA A 303 8.22 5.23 16.40
CA ALA A 303 9.45 4.44 16.40
C ALA A 303 9.44 3.34 15.32
N GLN A 304 8.29 2.69 15.09
CA GLN A 304 8.15 1.70 14.01
C GLN A 304 8.23 2.34 12.63
N LEU A 305 7.62 3.51 12.45
CA LEU A 305 7.76 4.30 11.21
C LEU A 305 9.23 4.63 10.93
N GLU A 306 9.93 5.21 11.90
CA GLU A 306 11.34 5.60 11.76
C GLU A 306 12.25 4.38 11.48
N ASN A 307 12.01 3.25 12.16
CA ASN A 307 12.71 2.01 11.85
C ASN A 307 12.48 1.57 10.39
N SER A 308 11.25 1.61 9.91
CA SER A 308 10.93 1.23 8.53
C SER A 308 11.58 2.17 7.50
N LEU A 309 11.60 3.47 7.77
CA LEU A 309 12.29 4.45 6.91
C LEU A 309 13.81 4.26 6.89
N GLY A 310 14.37 3.67 7.93
CA GLY A 310 15.78 3.26 7.97
C GLY A 310 16.19 2.28 6.87
N ALA A 311 15.24 1.63 6.20
CA ALA A 311 15.49 0.80 5.02
C ALA A 311 16.17 1.57 3.88
N LEU A 312 15.93 2.87 3.76
CA LEU A 312 16.46 3.73 2.72
C LEU A 312 17.99 3.86 2.77
N LYS A 313 18.63 3.56 3.91
CA LYS A 313 20.08 3.61 4.09
C LYS A 313 20.84 2.40 3.52
N GLY A 314 20.12 1.36 3.07
CA GLY A 314 20.72 0.12 2.57
C GLY A 314 19.89 -0.54 1.48
N LEU A 315 19.64 0.18 0.38
CA LEU A 315 18.82 -0.30 -0.75
C LEU A 315 19.63 -1.19 -1.72
N GLU A 316 20.95 -1.09 -1.71
CA GLU A 316 21.80 -1.86 -2.60
C GLU A 316 22.01 -3.29 -2.07
N PHE A 317 21.94 -4.25 -2.97
CA PHE A 317 22.21 -5.66 -2.71
C PHE A 317 23.24 -6.16 -3.69
N SER A 318 24.22 -6.93 -3.21
CA SER A 318 25.13 -7.64 -4.12
C SER A 318 24.42 -8.87 -4.73
N ALA A 319 24.94 -9.38 -5.82
CA ALA A 319 24.42 -10.60 -6.46
C ALA A 319 24.50 -11.80 -5.50
N GLU A 320 25.57 -11.89 -4.70
CA GLU A 320 25.77 -12.93 -3.70
C GLU A 320 24.78 -12.83 -2.57
N GLU A 321 24.47 -11.62 -2.07
CA GLU A 321 23.45 -11.40 -1.05
C GLU A 321 22.05 -11.79 -1.58
N LEU A 322 21.70 -11.41 -2.81
CA LEU A 322 20.42 -11.80 -3.40
C LEU A 322 20.33 -13.32 -3.58
N ALA A 323 21.39 -13.97 -4.02
CA ALA A 323 21.43 -15.43 -4.16
C ALA A 323 21.28 -16.15 -2.79
N GLU A 324 21.85 -15.60 -1.71
CA GLU A 324 21.67 -16.14 -0.36
C GLU A 324 20.23 -15.89 0.13
N ILE A 325 19.68 -14.69 -0.07
CA ILE A 325 18.30 -14.34 0.29
C ILE A 325 17.31 -15.26 -0.44
N ASP A 326 17.51 -15.52 -1.72
CA ASP A 326 16.62 -16.34 -2.56
C ASP A 326 16.48 -17.80 -2.09
N GLN A 327 17.45 -18.32 -1.32
CA GLN A 327 17.34 -19.64 -0.68
C GLN A 327 16.19 -19.70 0.34
N TYR A 328 15.79 -18.58 0.90
CA TYR A 328 14.79 -18.46 1.96
C TYR A 328 13.57 -17.61 1.54
N ALA A 329 13.76 -16.69 0.59
CA ALA A 329 12.75 -15.76 0.11
C ALA A 329 11.96 -16.34 -1.08
N HIS A 330 11.13 -17.33 -0.83
CA HIS A 330 10.23 -17.97 -1.80
C HIS A 330 8.86 -18.18 -1.19
N ASP A 331 7.88 -18.64 -1.96
CA ASP A 331 6.50 -18.80 -1.50
C ASP A 331 6.41 -19.42 -0.10
N GLY A 332 5.76 -18.71 0.79
CA GLY A 332 5.56 -19.08 2.19
C GLY A 332 4.09 -19.40 2.52
N GLY A 333 3.24 -19.57 1.50
CA GLY A 333 1.80 -19.73 1.70
C GLY A 333 1.15 -18.46 2.24
N THR A 334 1.76 -17.29 2.00
CA THR A 334 1.32 -15.99 2.54
C THR A 334 0.52 -15.16 1.56
N ASP A 335 0.08 -15.74 0.44
CA ASP A 335 -0.80 -15.07 -0.52
C ASP A 335 -2.27 -15.12 -0.05
N TRP A 336 -2.54 -14.39 1.02
CA TRP A 336 -3.88 -14.31 1.61
C TRP A 336 -4.88 -13.53 0.73
N TRP A 337 -4.40 -12.87 -0.32
CA TRP A 337 -5.18 -12.01 -1.21
C TRP A 337 -5.40 -12.63 -2.59
N LYS A 338 -4.98 -13.88 -2.79
CA LYS A 338 -5.08 -14.60 -4.07
C LYS A 338 -6.49 -14.58 -4.67
N SER A 339 -7.51 -14.71 -3.84
CA SER A 339 -8.92 -14.63 -4.29
C SER A 339 -9.33 -13.25 -4.82
N SER A 340 -8.50 -12.22 -4.64
CA SER A 340 -8.73 -10.86 -5.14
C SER A 340 -8.07 -10.58 -6.49
N THR A 341 -7.32 -11.54 -7.06
CA THR A 341 -6.48 -11.35 -8.25
C THR A 341 -7.03 -12.02 -9.51
N SER A 342 -8.06 -12.86 -9.39
CA SER A 342 -8.66 -13.61 -10.49
C SER A 342 -10.15 -13.34 -10.60
N LEU A 343 -10.67 -13.47 -11.83
CA LEU A 343 -12.09 -13.53 -12.14
C LEU A 343 -12.69 -14.87 -11.71
#